data_0e379f66801bb9c07130fa653e832a55
#
_entry.id   0e379f66801bb9c07130fa653e832a55
#
_cell.length_a   1.000
_cell.length_b   1.000
_cell.length_c   1.000
_cell.angle_alpha   90.00
_cell.angle_beta   90.00
_cell.angle_gamma   90.00
#
_symmetry.space_group_name_H-M   'P 1'
#
loop_
_entity.id
_entity.type
_entity.pdbx_description
1 polymer ?
#
loop_
_entity_poly.entity_id
_entity_poly.type
_entity_poly.pdbx_seq_one_letter_code
_entity_poly.pdbx_strand_id
1 'polypeptide(L)'
;MTKSNDINQHQRIAILDQMRGVALLAIFLANIPGLAEINKEHPSALNEGLNDVLSIILTDSARPLFAFMFGMSLMLIYNRLKEKDMNPYPILLRRFFLLAIVGVVHGYAIWAGDILLMYAMAGFVLLLFTNLSARGLMIAAVLFWLGYTVGTEVVSYFLYGGLSLEDGLKSVLVGSAEPFKGTEYLIIEFSSMVEHLGFFLFGMFAFRKSMFTFISKRRKQMWGFTFLSLVIGLTGKTVLYYNESIQVLNGFFPFVVTIGMILLIVLWGTSDTAVSKALIPFNSIGKMAFTNYLLQSLVFVCLFRESGRTIFEDVGIWTEPSYIFALSIGILLFVSQMLFSYLWLKQFRYGPFEWLWRMGTYWSFVSIKKKK
;
A
#
# COMPACT_ATOMS: atom_id res chain seq x y z
N MET A 1 -23.75 30.42 -13.32
CA MET A 1 -22.37 30.08 -13.69
C MET A 1 -21.98 28.77 -12.98
N THR A 2 -22.11 27.66 -13.66
CA THR A 2 -21.68 26.34 -13.17
C THR A 2 -20.16 26.32 -13.16
N LYS A 3 -19.55 26.37 -11.96
CA LYS A 3 -18.10 26.14 -11.81
C LYS A 3 -17.77 24.83 -12.52
N SER A 4 -16.88 24.88 -13.50
CA SER A 4 -16.36 23.72 -14.19
C SER A 4 -15.78 22.74 -13.15
N ASN A 5 -16.42 21.58 -12.98
CA ASN A 5 -15.98 20.50 -12.09
C ASN A 5 -14.77 19.74 -12.67
N ASP A 6 -13.99 20.36 -13.54
CA ASP A 6 -12.78 19.75 -14.09
C ASP A 6 -11.64 19.87 -13.08
N ILE A 7 -11.22 18.73 -12.58
CA ILE A 7 -10.06 18.61 -11.69
C ILE A 7 -8.81 19.01 -12.48
N ASN A 8 -8.14 20.07 -12.04
CA ASN A 8 -6.87 20.50 -12.64
C ASN A 8 -5.73 19.54 -12.26
N GLN A 9 -4.60 19.64 -12.97
CA GLN A 9 -3.46 18.76 -12.78
C GLN A 9 -2.90 18.82 -11.35
N HIS A 10 -2.91 20.00 -10.71
CA HIS A 10 -2.44 20.18 -9.33
C HIS A 10 -3.33 19.44 -8.32
N GLN A 11 -4.65 19.50 -8.49
CA GLN A 11 -5.59 18.77 -7.64
C GLN A 11 -5.44 17.24 -7.80
N ARG A 12 -5.23 16.73 -9.02
CA ARG A 12 -4.96 15.31 -9.25
C ARG A 12 -3.73 14.82 -8.51
N ILE A 13 -2.66 15.62 -8.51
CA ILE A 13 -1.42 15.28 -7.80
C ILE A 13 -1.65 15.32 -6.29
N ALA A 14 -2.36 16.34 -5.78
CA ALA A 14 -2.69 16.46 -4.38
C ALA A 14 -3.51 15.26 -3.88
N ILE A 15 -4.52 14.84 -4.64
CA ILE A 15 -5.33 13.64 -4.30
C ILE A 15 -4.47 12.38 -4.27
N LEU A 16 -3.55 12.20 -5.23
CA LEU A 16 -2.63 11.06 -5.22
C LEU A 16 -1.72 11.07 -3.98
N ASP A 17 -1.23 12.24 -3.57
CA ASP A 17 -0.40 12.36 -2.37
C ASP A 17 -1.23 12.10 -1.10
N GLN A 18 -2.48 12.58 -1.03
CA GLN A 18 -3.42 12.25 0.05
C GLN A 18 -3.67 10.74 0.14
N MET A 19 -3.97 10.12 -0.99
CA MET A 19 -4.18 8.66 -1.07
C MET A 19 -2.95 7.89 -0.59
N ARG A 20 -1.75 8.31 -0.99
CA ARG A 20 -0.50 7.67 -0.50
C ARG A 20 -0.35 7.81 1.00
N GLY A 21 -0.66 8.97 1.57
CA GLY A 21 -0.61 9.18 3.00
C GLY A 21 -1.60 8.31 3.76
N VAL A 22 -2.85 8.21 3.28
CA VAL A 22 -3.88 7.35 3.88
C VAL A 22 -3.50 5.87 3.75
N ALA A 23 -3.01 5.46 2.58
CA ALA A 23 -2.60 4.07 2.37
C ALA A 23 -1.35 3.71 3.19
N LEU A 24 -0.42 4.66 3.39
CA LEU A 24 0.72 4.46 4.27
C LEU A 24 0.28 4.21 5.72
N LEU A 25 -0.69 4.99 6.21
CA LEU A 25 -1.31 4.73 7.52
C LEU A 25 -1.95 3.34 7.57
N ALA A 26 -2.76 3.01 6.58
CA ALA A 26 -3.47 1.74 6.53
C ALA A 26 -2.52 0.53 6.52
N ILE A 27 -1.46 0.58 5.69
CA ILE A 27 -0.43 -0.46 5.65
C ILE A 27 0.34 -0.53 6.97
N PHE A 28 0.70 0.60 7.54
CA PHE A 28 1.43 0.64 8.80
C PHE A 28 0.61 -0.01 9.93
N LEU A 29 -0.66 0.38 10.08
CA LEU A 29 -1.55 -0.20 11.10
C LEU A 29 -1.77 -1.70 10.89
N ALA A 30 -1.93 -2.15 9.65
CA ALA A 30 -2.06 -3.57 9.31
C ALA A 30 -0.78 -4.38 9.63
N ASN A 31 0.38 -3.74 9.57
CA ASN A 31 1.68 -4.39 9.79
C ASN A 31 2.14 -4.34 11.27
N ILE A 32 1.47 -3.58 12.16
CA ILE A 32 1.86 -3.47 13.58
C ILE A 32 2.01 -4.85 14.25
N PRO A 33 1.09 -5.81 14.10
CA PRO A 33 1.24 -7.11 14.75
C PRO A 33 2.53 -7.84 14.37
N GLY A 34 2.90 -7.81 13.09
CA GLY A 34 4.13 -8.42 12.59
C GLY A 34 5.39 -7.63 12.90
N LEU A 35 5.33 -6.29 12.87
CA LEU A 35 6.46 -5.42 13.19
C LEU A 35 6.83 -5.46 14.68
N ALA A 36 5.83 -5.54 15.56
CA ALA A 36 6.01 -5.57 17.00
C ALA A 36 6.10 -7.00 17.58
N GLU A 37 6.03 -8.05 16.74
CA GLU A 37 6.03 -9.46 17.15
C GLU A 37 5.07 -9.74 18.30
N ILE A 38 3.82 -9.26 18.14
CA ILE A 38 2.81 -9.41 19.18
C ILE A 38 2.42 -10.87 19.32
N ASN A 39 2.66 -11.43 20.51
CA ASN A 39 2.21 -12.78 20.83
C ASN A 39 0.68 -12.84 20.97
N LYS A 40 0.05 -13.82 20.33
CA LYS A 40 -1.40 -14.01 20.32
C LYS A 40 -1.88 -15.03 21.36
N GLU A 41 -0.99 -15.62 22.17
CA GLU A 41 -1.34 -16.76 23.01
C GLU A 41 -2.33 -16.42 24.14
N HIS A 42 -2.32 -15.18 24.68
CA HIS A 42 -3.28 -14.75 25.72
C HIS A 42 -3.62 -13.24 25.62
N PRO A 43 -4.28 -12.80 24.54
CA PRO A 43 -4.65 -11.40 24.42
C PRO A 43 -5.80 -11.05 25.38
N SER A 44 -5.79 -9.85 25.94
CA SER A 44 -7.01 -9.33 26.59
C SER A 44 -8.11 -9.13 25.54
N ALA A 45 -9.39 -9.28 25.91
CA ALA A 45 -10.53 -9.12 25.01
C ALA A 45 -10.51 -7.78 24.25
N LEU A 46 -9.96 -6.72 24.86
CA LEU A 46 -9.81 -5.42 24.21
C LEU A 46 -8.70 -5.42 23.14
N ASN A 47 -7.57 -6.09 23.41
CA ASN A 47 -6.48 -6.24 22.41
C ASN A 47 -6.96 -7.05 21.20
N GLU A 48 -7.67 -8.15 21.45
CA GLU A 48 -8.24 -9.00 20.42
C GLU A 48 -9.26 -8.24 19.58
N GLY A 49 -10.25 -7.60 20.20
CA GLY A 49 -11.29 -6.86 19.47
C GLY A 49 -10.74 -5.69 18.64
N LEU A 50 -9.72 -4.97 19.12
CA LEU A 50 -9.08 -3.91 18.32
C LEU A 50 -8.29 -4.49 17.14
N ASN A 51 -7.56 -5.58 17.35
CA ASN A 51 -6.84 -6.24 16.27
C ASN A 51 -7.81 -6.77 15.20
N ASP A 52 -8.92 -7.39 15.61
CA ASP A 52 -9.93 -7.91 14.70
C ASP A 52 -10.55 -6.80 13.85
N VAL A 53 -10.98 -5.71 14.48
CA VAL A 53 -11.57 -4.57 13.78
C VAL A 53 -10.59 -3.99 12.75
N LEU A 54 -9.33 -3.76 13.13
CA LEU A 54 -8.33 -3.22 12.22
C LEU A 54 -7.96 -4.22 11.12
N SER A 55 -7.89 -5.51 11.45
CA SER A 55 -7.65 -6.58 10.46
C SER A 55 -8.79 -6.63 9.43
N ILE A 56 -10.05 -6.64 9.87
CA ILE A 56 -11.21 -6.63 8.96
C ILE A 56 -11.19 -5.41 8.04
N ILE A 57 -10.87 -4.23 8.56
CA ILE A 57 -10.88 -3.00 7.75
C ILE A 57 -9.68 -2.93 6.79
N LEU A 58 -8.47 -3.26 7.25
CA LEU A 58 -7.22 -2.89 6.59
C LEU A 58 -6.51 -4.05 5.89
N THR A 59 -6.51 -5.26 6.49
CA THR A 59 -5.82 -6.41 5.90
C THR A 59 -6.39 -6.70 4.51
N ASP A 60 -5.54 -7.05 3.57
CA ASP A 60 -5.86 -7.32 2.15
C ASP A 60 -6.56 -6.19 1.39
N SER A 61 -6.77 -5.01 2.01
CA SER A 61 -7.33 -3.83 1.35
C SER A 61 -6.32 -2.68 1.25
N ALA A 62 -5.39 -2.56 2.19
CA ALA A 62 -4.40 -1.50 2.22
C ALA A 62 -3.33 -1.65 1.12
N ARG A 63 -2.81 -2.87 0.90
CA ARG A 63 -1.84 -3.16 -0.18
C ARG A 63 -2.43 -2.91 -1.57
N PRO A 64 -3.64 -3.42 -1.92
CA PRO A 64 -4.33 -3.10 -3.17
C PRO A 64 -4.53 -1.61 -3.40
N LEU A 65 -4.89 -0.84 -2.37
CA LEU A 65 -5.02 0.62 -2.46
C LEU A 65 -3.69 1.27 -2.88
N PHE A 66 -2.59 0.83 -2.28
CA PHE A 66 -1.25 1.35 -2.61
C PHE A 66 -0.80 0.88 -4.01
N ALA A 67 -1.10 -0.36 -4.40
CA ALA A 67 -0.82 -0.89 -5.74
C ALA A 67 -1.56 -0.10 -6.83
N PHE A 68 -2.84 0.19 -6.63
CA PHE A 68 -3.62 1.04 -7.52
C PHE A 68 -2.95 2.41 -7.74
N MET A 69 -2.52 3.07 -6.65
CA MET A 69 -1.86 4.37 -6.77
C MET A 69 -0.50 4.29 -7.44
N PHE A 70 0.24 3.21 -7.23
CA PHE A 70 1.51 2.99 -7.91
C PHE A 70 1.30 2.90 -9.43
N GLY A 71 0.31 2.12 -9.89
CA GLY A 71 -0.07 2.02 -11.29
C GLY A 71 -0.45 3.38 -11.90
N MET A 72 -1.26 4.19 -11.19
CA MET A 72 -1.58 5.57 -11.60
C MET A 72 -0.33 6.44 -11.69
N SER A 73 0.55 6.35 -10.69
CA SER A 73 1.77 7.16 -10.63
C SER A 73 2.76 6.78 -11.72
N LEU A 74 2.86 5.49 -12.06
CA LEU A 74 3.68 5.01 -13.18
C LEU A 74 3.22 5.65 -14.48
N MET A 75 1.92 5.61 -14.79
CA MET A 75 1.37 6.23 -16.00
C MET A 75 1.56 7.75 -16.02
N LEU A 76 1.43 8.41 -14.87
CA LEU A 76 1.69 9.85 -14.76
C LEU A 76 3.15 10.19 -15.12
N ILE A 77 4.11 9.42 -14.60
CA ILE A 77 5.53 9.63 -14.88
C ILE A 77 5.83 9.30 -16.35
N TYR A 78 5.31 8.16 -16.85
CA TYR A 78 5.46 7.73 -18.23
C TYR A 78 5.01 8.80 -19.23
N ASN A 79 3.79 9.34 -19.05
CA ASN A 79 3.26 10.38 -19.93
C ASN A 79 4.04 11.68 -19.85
N ARG A 80 4.45 12.12 -18.64
CA ARG A 80 5.27 13.32 -18.46
C ARG A 80 6.63 13.22 -19.12
N LEU A 81 7.22 12.05 -19.17
CA LEU A 81 8.49 11.84 -19.87
C LEU A 81 8.28 11.89 -21.37
N LYS A 82 7.19 11.29 -21.88
CA LYS A 82 6.81 11.40 -23.30
C LYS A 82 6.49 12.84 -23.74
N GLU A 83 5.77 13.61 -22.91
CA GLU A 83 5.50 15.03 -23.17
C GLU A 83 6.77 15.90 -23.24
N LYS A 84 7.88 15.40 -22.70
CA LYS A 84 9.21 16.04 -22.78
C LYS A 84 10.13 15.45 -23.83
N ASP A 85 9.59 14.64 -24.74
CA ASP A 85 10.33 13.92 -25.77
C ASP A 85 11.46 13.01 -25.22
N MET A 86 11.32 12.57 -23.95
CA MET A 86 12.28 11.67 -23.31
C MET A 86 11.80 10.22 -23.42
N ASN A 87 12.73 9.29 -23.66
CA ASN A 87 12.41 7.87 -23.57
C ASN A 87 12.11 7.47 -22.11
N PRO A 88 10.88 7.05 -21.77
CA PRO A 88 10.51 6.74 -20.40
C PRO A 88 11.13 5.44 -19.87
N TYR A 89 11.42 4.46 -20.74
CA TYR A 89 11.83 3.12 -20.32
C TYR A 89 13.14 3.08 -19.53
N PRO A 90 14.26 3.70 -19.97
CA PRO A 90 15.51 3.66 -19.19
C PRO A 90 15.38 4.33 -17.82
N ILE A 91 14.54 5.37 -17.73
CA ILE A 91 14.33 6.11 -16.49
C ILE A 91 13.50 5.28 -15.52
N LEU A 92 12.43 4.63 -15.99
CA LEU A 92 11.57 3.78 -15.19
C LEU A 92 12.28 2.48 -14.77
N LEU A 93 13.07 1.87 -15.67
CA LEU A 93 13.88 0.69 -15.33
C LEU A 93 14.86 0.99 -14.20
N ARG A 94 15.60 2.12 -14.25
CA ARG A 94 16.49 2.55 -13.16
C ARG A 94 15.72 2.79 -11.86
N ARG A 95 14.54 3.39 -11.96
CA ARG A 95 13.67 3.65 -10.82
C ARG A 95 13.27 2.36 -10.11
N PHE A 96 12.87 1.33 -10.86
CA PHE A 96 12.48 0.05 -10.30
C PHE A 96 13.68 -0.77 -9.82
N PHE A 97 14.81 -0.68 -10.51
CA PHE A 97 16.04 -1.31 -10.07
C PHE A 97 16.51 -0.78 -8.70
N LEU A 98 16.50 0.54 -8.54
CA LEU A 98 16.83 1.15 -7.24
C LEU A 98 15.82 0.77 -6.16
N LEU A 99 14.53 0.68 -6.50
CA LEU A 99 13.50 0.22 -5.57
C LEU A 99 13.73 -1.26 -5.18
N ALA A 100 14.13 -2.11 -6.13
CA ALA A 100 14.47 -3.50 -5.87
C ALA A 100 15.65 -3.63 -4.91
N ILE A 101 16.72 -2.85 -5.11
CA ILE A 101 17.87 -2.84 -4.19
C ILE A 101 17.42 -2.47 -2.77
N VAL A 102 16.63 -1.40 -2.62
CA VAL A 102 16.13 -1.00 -1.29
C VAL A 102 15.20 -2.06 -0.72
N GLY A 103 14.33 -2.67 -1.54
CA GLY A 103 13.43 -3.74 -1.10
C GLY A 103 14.20 -4.98 -0.63
N VAL A 104 15.22 -5.40 -1.36
CA VAL A 104 16.09 -6.51 -0.93
C VAL A 104 16.78 -6.18 0.40
N VAL A 105 17.41 -5.01 0.51
CA VAL A 105 18.09 -4.61 1.76
C VAL A 105 17.08 -4.52 2.91
N HIS A 106 15.92 -3.92 2.70
CA HIS A 106 14.90 -3.79 3.72
C HIS A 106 14.32 -5.14 4.15
N GLY A 107 13.98 -6.00 3.19
CA GLY A 107 13.39 -7.31 3.45
C GLY A 107 14.32 -8.25 4.21
N TYR A 108 15.60 -8.30 3.82
CA TYR A 108 16.57 -9.19 4.46
C TYR A 108 17.20 -8.62 5.75
N ALA A 109 17.36 -7.29 5.84
CA ALA A 109 18.09 -6.68 6.96
C ALA A 109 17.21 -6.06 8.03
N ILE A 110 15.94 -5.69 7.70
CA ILE A 110 15.05 -5.00 8.62
C ILE A 110 13.81 -5.86 8.91
N TRP A 111 13.00 -6.16 7.87
CA TRP A 111 11.74 -6.86 8.06
C TRP A 111 11.23 -7.53 6.78
N ALA A 112 11.06 -8.87 6.84
CA ALA A 112 10.66 -9.68 5.69
C ALA A 112 9.20 -9.46 5.22
N GLY A 113 8.36 -8.77 6.01
CA GLY A 113 7.00 -8.37 5.59
C GLY A 113 6.97 -7.14 4.69
N ASP A 114 8.09 -6.86 3.98
CA ASP A 114 8.26 -5.72 3.07
C ASP A 114 7.36 -5.81 1.84
N ILE A 115 7.04 -4.64 1.28
CA ILE A 115 6.29 -4.53 0.02
C ILE A 115 7.13 -3.94 -1.12
N LEU A 116 8.35 -3.42 -0.83
CA LEU A 116 9.13 -2.65 -1.80
C LEU A 116 9.65 -3.54 -2.94
N LEU A 117 10.11 -4.76 -2.62
CA LEU A 117 10.60 -5.68 -3.64
C LEU A 117 9.47 -6.15 -4.56
N MET A 118 8.32 -6.50 -4.00
CA MET A 118 7.10 -6.82 -4.76
C MET A 118 6.74 -5.68 -5.72
N TYR A 119 6.75 -4.42 -5.25
CA TYR A 119 6.44 -3.24 -6.07
C TYR A 119 7.49 -2.98 -7.15
N ALA A 120 8.75 -3.27 -6.88
CA ALA A 120 9.80 -3.18 -7.88
C ALA A 120 9.60 -4.20 -9.00
N MET A 121 9.35 -5.46 -8.64
CA MET A 121 9.06 -6.54 -9.60
C MET A 121 7.80 -6.21 -10.42
N ALA A 122 6.72 -5.79 -9.78
CA ALA A 122 5.53 -5.31 -10.46
C ALA A 122 5.85 -4.18 -11.43
N GLY A 123 6.67 -3.20 -11.02
CA GLY A 123 7.10 -2.09 -11.87
C GLY A 123 7.73 -2.55 -13.18
N PHE A 124 8.63 -3.55 -13.15
CA PHE A 124 9.21 -4.11 -14.38
C PHE A 124 8.16 -4.74 -15.27
N VAL A 125 7.26 -5.54 -14.71
CA VAL A 125 6.17 -6.21 -15.47
C VAL A 125 5.22 -5.17 -16.07
N LEU A 126 4.85 -4.13 -15.32
CA LEU A 126 3.91 -3.09 -15.75
C LEU A 126 4.42 -2.27 -16.96
N LEU A 127 5.73 -2.21 -17.20
CA LEU A 127 6.28 -1.56 -18.39
C LEU A 127 5.78 -2.19 -19.69
N LEU A 128 5.47 -3.49 -19.69
CA LEU A 128 4.93 -4.20 -20.85
C LEU A 128 3.52 -3.72 -21.21
N PHE A 129 2.79 -3.18 -20.24
CA PHE A 129 1.39 -2.76 -20.37
C PHE A 129 1.22 -1.26 -20.62
N THR A 130 2.31 -0.47 -20.61
CA THR A 130 2.22 1.00 -20.74
C THR A 130 1.63 1.48 -22.05
N ASN A 131 1.73 0.70 -23.13
CA ASN A 131 1.20 1.06 -24.44
C ASN A 131 -0.22 0.54 -24.70
N LEU A 132 -0.77 -0.30 -23.82
CA LEU A 132 -2.12 -0.84 -24.01
C LEU A 132 -3.19 0.26 -23.98
N SER A 133 -4.25 0.06 -24.75
CA SER A 133 -5.44 0.87 -24.70
C SER A 133 -6.11 0.75 -23.31
N ALA A 134 -7.01 1.69 -22.98
CA ALA A 134 -7.76 1.61 -21.72
C ALA A 134 -8.59 0.32 -21.63
N ARG A 135 -9.15 -0.19 -22.76
CA ARG A 135 -9.86 -1.47 -22.78
C ARG A 135 -8.91 -2.63 -22.52
N GLY A 136 -7.73 -2.63 -23.14
CA GLY A 136 -6.71 -3.67 -22.92
C GLY A 136 -6.22 -3.69 -21.46
N LEU A 137 -6.01 -2.53 -20.85
CA LEU A 137 -5.64 -2.43 -19.42
C LEU A 137 -6.73 -2.98 -18.51
N MET A 138 -8.01 -2.69 -18.79
CA MET A 138 -9.13 -3.24 -18.03
C MET A 138 -9.22 -4.75 -18.14
N ILE A 139 -9.11 -5.28 -19.36
CA ILE A 139 -9.15 -6.74 -19.61
C ILE A 139 -8.00 -7.41 -18.86
N ALA A 140 -6.76 -6.90 -19.01
CA ALA A 140 -5.60 -7.43 -18.32
C ALA A 140 -5.76 -7.36 -16.79
N ALA A 141 -6.25 -6.25 -16.25
CA ALA A 141 -6.49 -6.10 -14.82
C ALA A 141 -7.47 -7.14 -14.27
N VAL A 142 -8.59 -7.35 -14.98
CA VAL A 142 -9.59 -8.34 -14.59
C VAL A 142 -9.04 -9.75 -14.71
N LEU A 143 -8.30 -10.06 -15.78
CA LEU A 143 -7.70 -11.38 -15.98
C LEU A 143 -6.68 -11.72 -14.88
N PHE A 144 -5.80 -10.79 -14.53
CA PHE A 144 -4.84 -11.04 -13.45
C PHE A 144 -5.52 -11.14 -12.09
N TRP A 145 -6.48 -10.26 -11.78
CA TRP A 145 -7.20 -10.31 -10.52
C TRP A 145 -8.03 -11.59 -10.36
N LEU A 146 -8.89 -11.92 -11.33
CA LEU A 146 -9.70 -13.14 -11.29
C LEU A 146 -8.84 -14.40 -11.46
N GLY A 147 -7.86 -14.35 -12.35
CA GLY A 147 -6.95 -15.46 -12.61
C GLY A 147 -6.15 -15.85 -11.38
N TYR A 148 -5.69 -14.87 -10.60
CA TYR A 148 -5.05 -15.14 -9.31
C TYR A 148 -6.07 -15.69 -8.31
N THR A 149 -7.17 -14.98 -8.07
CA THR A 149 -8.16 -15.34 -7.05
C THR A 149 -8.75 -16.75 -7.28
N VAL A 150 -9.11 -17.07 -8.54
CA VAL A 150 -9.66 -18.40 -8.86
C VAL A 150 -8.55 -19.43 -9.00
N GLY A 151 -7.43 -19.05 -9.63
CA GLY A 151 -6.32 -19.97 -9.87
C GLY A 151 -5.68 -20.46 -8.57
N THR A 152 -5.50 -19.59 -7.60
CA THR A 152 -4.95 -19.98 -6.29
C THR A 152 -5.86 -20.96 -5.55
N GLU A 153 -7.17 -20.76 -5.59
CA GLU A 153 -8.14 -21.67 -4.98
C GLU A 153 -8.13 -23.05 -5.66
N VAL A 154 -8.08 -23.07 -6.99
CA VAL A 154 -8.00 -24.33 -7.73
C VAL A 154 -6.70 -25.08 -7.41
N VAL A 155 -5.57 -24.38 -7.43
CA VAL A 155 -4.26 -24.96 -7.10
C VAL A 155 -4.24 -25.44 -5.65
N SER A 156 -4.72 -24.63 -4.73
CA SER A 156 -4.83 -24.96 -3.31
C SER A 156 -5.64 -26.21 -3.07
N TYR A 157 -6.80 -26.32 -3.69
CA TYR A 157 -7.67 -27.49 -3.56
C TYR A 157 -7.01 -28.79 -4.06
N PHE A 158 -6.39 -28.73 -5.26
CA PHE A 158 -5.82 -29.93 -5.88
C PHE A 158 -4.44 -30.32 -5.36
N LEU A 159 -3.57 -29.36 -5.03
CA LEU A 159 -2.19 -29.64 -4.66
C LEU A 159 -1.94 -29.65 -3.15
N TYR A 160 -2.67 -28.84 -2.40
CA TYR A 160 -2.41 -28.61 -0.98
C TYR A 160 -3.58 -29.03 -0.06
N GLY A 161 -4.57 -29.75 -0.60
CA GLY A 161 -5.71 -30.26 0.18
C GLY A 161 -6.56 -29.18 0.84
N GLY A 162 -6.63 -27.98 0.22
CA GLY A 162 -7.43 -26.83 0.69
C GLY A 162 -6.67 -25.81 1.54
N LEU A 163 -5.37 -26.02 1.81
CA LEU A 163 -4.54 -24.95 2.39
C LEU A 163 -4.40 -23.78 1.41
N SER A 164 -4.27 -22.54 1.89
CA SER A 164 -3.98 -21.40 1.00
C SER A 164 -2.70 -21.65 0.18
N LEU A 165 -2.59 -21.05 -1.00
CA LEU A 165 -1.38 -21.18 -1.82
C LEU A 165 -0.14 -20.72 -1.04
N GLU A 166 -0.26 -19.67 -0.26
CA GLU A 166 0.82 -19.15 0.58
C GLU A 166 1.21 -20.14 1.65
N ASP A 167 0.25 -20.70 2.38
CA ASP A 167 0.52 -21.70 3.43
C ASP A 167 0.99 -23.01 2.84
N GLY A 168 0.46 -23.42 1.69
CA GLY A 168 0.93 -24.56 0.93
C GLY A 168 2.38 -24.38 0.46
N LEU A 169 2.72 -23.23 -0.09
CA LEU A 169 4.11 -22.89 -0.46
C LEU A 169 5.01 -22.84 0.78
N LYS A 170 4.55 -22.25 1.88
CA LYS A 170 5.28 -22.23 3.16
C LYS A 170 5.55 -23.65 3.66
N SER A 171 4.55 -24.52 3.66
CA SER A 171 4.69 -25.89 4.12
C SER A 171 5.70 -26.71 3.31
N VAL A 172 5.77 -26.47 2.00
CA VAL A 172 6.69 -27.15 1.08
C VAL A 172 8.10 -26.57 1.14
N LEU A 173 8.24 -25.24 1.23
CA LEU A 173 9.54 -24.56 1.11
C LEU A 173 10.26 -24.39 2.45
N VAL A 174 9.53 -24.24 3.55
CA VAL A 174 10.10 -23.76 4.82
C VAL A 174 10.19 -24.85 5.90
N GLY A 175 9.46 -25.94 5.78
CA GLY A 175 9.59 -27.08 6.71
C GLY A 175 9.60 -26.74 8.20
N SER A 176 8.88 -25.71 8.65
CA SER A 176 8.69 -25.19 10.02
C SER A 176 9.42 -23.88 10.42
N ALA A 177 8.68 -22.92 10.89
CA ALA A 177 8.89 -21.96 12.00
C ALA A 177 10.03 -20.91 11.95
N GLU A 178 10.90 -20.83 10.93
CA GLU A 178 11.91 -19.75 10.86
C GLU A 178 11.47 -18.59 9.94
N PRO A 179 11.86 -17.34 10.23
CA PRO A 179 11.54 -16.22 9.36
C PRO A 179 12.14 -16.42 7.97
N PHE A 180 11.33 -16.17 6.94
CA PHE A 180 11.71 -16.37 5.53
C PHE A 180 13.05 -15.76 5.20
N LYS A 181 14.03 -16.63 4.88
CA LYS A 181 15.38 -16.25 4.49
C LYS A 181 15.72 -16.86 3.13
N GLY A 182 16.57 -16.18 2.36
CA GLY A 182 17.06 -16.73 1.10
C GLY A 182 16.05 -16.68 -0.05
N THR A 183 15.95 -17.79 -0.79
CA THR A 183 15.09 -17.90 -1.99
C THR A 183 13.60 -17.89 -1.68
N GLU A 184 13.21 -18.32 -0.48
CA GLU A 184 11.83 -18.36 -0.02
C GLU A 184 11.20 -16.97 0.01
N TYR A 185 11.92 -15.99 0.55
CA TYR A 185 11.51 -14.58 0.53
C TYR A 185 11.22 -14.10 -0.91
N LEU A 186 12.10 -14.43 -1.87
CA LEU A 186 11.90 -14.03 -3.26
C LEU A 186 10.66 -14.68 -3.89
N ILE A 187 10.36 -15.93 -3.55
CA ILE A 187 9.18 -16.65 -4.07
C ILE A 187 7.89 -16.02 -3.51
N ILE A 188 7.87 -15.69 -2.21
CA ILE A 188 6.72 -15.04 -1.58
C ILE A 188 6.48 -13.65 -2.17
N GLU A 189 7.54 -12.85 -2.34
CA GLU A 189 7.44 -11.53 -2.96
C GLU A 189 6.97 -11.61 -4.42
N PHE A 190 7.41 -12.65 -5.16
CA PHE A 190 6.93 -12.89 -6.52
C PHE A 190 5.45 -13.30 -6.54
N SER A 191 5.02 -14.19 -5.64
CA SER A 191 3.61 -14.58 -5.52
C SER A 191 2.74 -13.37 -5.17
N SER A 192 3.16 -12.57 -4.20
CA SER A 192 2.48 -11.32 -3.81
C SER A 192 2.44 -10.31 -4.97
N MET A 193 3.48 -10.25 -5.80
CA MET A 193 3.48 -9.41 -7.01
C MET A 193 2.39 -9.84 -7.99
N VAL A 194 2.26 -11.14 -8.25
CA VAL A 194 1.24 -11.67 -9.16
C VAL A 194 -0.17 -11.40 -8.62
N GLU A 195 -0.38 -11.62 -7.32
CA GLU A 195 -1.62 -11.32 -6.60
C GLU A 195 -2.08 -9.87 -6.82
N HIS A 196 -1.15 -8.94 -6.66
CA HIS A 196 -1.48 -7.52 -6.71
C HIS A 196 -1.44 -6.92 -8.13
N LEU A 197 -1.00 -7.69 -9.15
CA LEU A 197 -0.79 -7.18 -10.51
C LEU A 197 -2.08 -6.59 -11.12
N GLY A 198 -3.23 -7.20 -10.83
CA GLY A 198 -4.53 -6.68 -11.25
C GLY A 198 -4.81 -5.26 -10.72
N PHE A 199 -4.47 -4.99 -9.45
CA PHE A 199 -4.69 -3.67 -8.85
C PHE A 199 -3.78 -2.59 -9.43
N PHE A 200 -2.53 -2.91 -9.72
CA PHE A 200 -1.63 -2.01 -10.45
C PHE A 200 -2.20 -1.64 -11.82
N LEU A 201 -2.69 -2.62 -12.57
CA LEU A 201 -3.30 -2.42 -13.88
C LEU A 201 -4.61 -1.62 -13.81
N PHE A 202 -5.45 -1.83 -12.78
CA PHE A 202 -6.61 -0.97 -12.51
C PHE A 202 -6.20 0.47 -12.28
N GLY A 203 -5.07 0.72 -11.59
CA GLY A 203 -4.50 2.06 -11.43
C GLY A 203 -4.09 2.70 -12.76
N MET A 204 -3.41 1.94 -13.64
CA MET A 204 -3.04 2.39 -14.98
C MET A 204 -4.29 2.71 -15.83
N PHE A 205 -5.31 1.85 -15.78
CA PHE A 205 -6.60 2.09 -16.41
C PHE A 205 -7.28 3.36 -15.92
N ALA A 206 -7.33 3.54 -14.59
CA ALA A 206 -7.95 4.69 -13.95
C ALA A 206 -7.28 6.01 -14.38
N PHE A 207 -5.96 6.02 -14.52
CA PHE A 207 -5.23 7.15 -15.06
C PHE A 207 -5.64 7.44 -16.51
N ARG A 208 -5.63 6.44 -17.41
CA ARG A 208 -6.00 6.62 -18.83
C ARG A 208 -7.44 7.12 -19.01
N LYS A 209 -8.35 6.72 -18.14
CA LYS A 209 -9.77 7.13 -18.16
C LYS A 209 -10.04 8.42 -17.39
N SER A 210 -9.01 9.06 -16.81
CA SER A 210 -9.20 10.26 -15.98
C SER A 210 -10.28 10.04 -14.90
N MET A 211 -10.23 8.88 -14.23
CA MET A 211 -11.25 8.40 -13.29
C MET A 211 -11.55 9.41 -12.18
N PHE A 212 -10.56 10.16 -11.68
CA PHE A 212 -10.79 11.17 -10.64
C PHE A 212 -11.74 12.27 -11.11
N THR A 213 -11.58 12.73 -12.37
CA THR A 213 -12.50 13.71 -12.97
C THR A 213 -13.89 13.12 -13.17
N PHE A 214 -13.96 11.85 -13.60
CA PHE A 214 -15.26 11.15 -13.74
C PHE A 214 -15.99 11.05 -12.40
N ILE A 215 -15.30 10.62 -11.33
CA ILE A 215 -15.84 10.50 -9.98
C ILE A 215 -16.32 11.86 -9.48
N SER A 216 -15.52 12.91 -9.63
CA SER A 216 -15.88 14.27 -9.21
C SER A 216 -17.12 14.82 -9.92
N LYS A 217 -17.25 14.56 -11.22
CA LYS A 217 -18.43 15.00 -12.00
C LYS A 217 -19.73 14.28 -11.59
N ARG A 218 -19.64 13.04 -11.11
CA ARG A 218 -20.81 12.21 -10.74
C ARG A 218 -20.94 11.99 -9.23
N ARG A 219 -20.56 12.98 -8.42
CA ARG A 219 -20.45 12.87 -6.96
C ARG A 219 -21.63 12.17 -6.28
N LYS A 220 -22.87 12.58 -6.58
CA LYS A 220 -24.07 11.99 -5.93
C LYS A 220 -24.16 10.47 -6.15
N GLN A 221 -23.95 10.03 -7.39
CA GLN A 221 -23.95 8.60 -7.72
C GLN A 221 -22.75 7.87 -7.06
N MET A 222 -21.58 8.48 -7.10
CA MET A 222 -20.36 7.89 -6.54
C MET A 222 -20.42 7.75 -5.01
N TRP A 223 -21.11 8.64 -4.30
CA TRP A 223 -21.37 8.46 -2.87
C TRP A 223 -22.20 7.21 -2.58
N GLY A 224 -23.23 6.95 -3.38
CA GLY A 224 -24.02 5.70 -3.29
C GLY A 224 -23.15 4.46 -3.51
N PHE A 225 -22.31 4.47 -4.57
CA PHE A 225 -21.37 3.37 -4.83
C PHE A 225 -20.35 3.21 -3.71
N THR A 226 -19.82 4.30 -3.16
CA THR A 226 -18.89 4.28 -2.02
C THR A 226 -19.53 3.58 -0.81
N PHE A 227 -20.71 4.03 -0.42
CA PHE A 227 -21.45 3.45 0.70
C PHE A 227 -21.72 1.97 0.48
N LEU A 228 -22.25 1.61 -0.69
CA LEU A 228 -22.58 0.23 -1.03
C LEU A 228 -21.32 -0.66 -1.02
N SER A 229 -20.24 -0.18 -1.63
CA SER A 229 -18.96 -0.92 -1.65
C SER A 229 -18.39 -1.14 -0.24
N LEU A 230 -18.41 -0.12 0.61
CA LEU A 230 -17.91 -0.26 1.97
C LEU A 230 -18.80 -1.19 2.80
N VAL A 231 -20.12 -1.07 2.71
CA VAL A 231 -21.05 -1.94 3.45
C VAL A 231 -20.92 -3.38 2.99
N ILE A 232 -21.02 -3.66 1.69
CA ILE A 232 -20.91 -5.03 1.17
C ILE A 232 -19.51 -5.61 1.46
N GLY A 233 -18.47 -4.82 1.19
CA GLY A 233 -17.10 -5.27 1.35
C GLY A 233 -16.75 -5.56 2.81
N LEU A 234 -17.07 -4.66 3.74
CA LEU A 234 -16.78 -4.87 5.16
C LEU A 234 -17.63 -5.99 5.77
N THR A 235 -18.94 -6.04 5.44
CA THR A 235 -19.80 -7.15 5.90
C THR A 235 -19.26 -8.50 5.39
N GLY A 236 -18.91 -8.57 4.10
CA GLY A 236 -18.34 -9.80 3.53
C GLY A 236 -17.01 -10.18 4.19
N LYS A 237 -16.09 -9.24 4.41
CA LYS A 237 -14.83 -9.48 5.14
C LYS A 237 -15.08 -9.95 6.57
N THR A 238 -16.05 -9.38 7.28
CA THR A 238 -16.42 -9.81 8.63
C THR A 238 -16.92 -11.25 8.61
N VAL A 239 -17.77 -11.62 7.66
CA VAL A 239 -18.26 -12.98 7.52
C VAL A 239 -17.12 -13.96 7.26
N LEU A 240 -16.20 -13.61 6.36
CA LEU A 240 -15.04 -14.47 6.06
C LEU A 240 -14.05 -14.55 7.24
N TYR A 241 -13.87 -13.48 8.00
CA TYR A 241 -12.98 -13.43 9.15
C TYR A 241 -13.39 -14.44 10.25
N TYR A 242 -14.71 -14.58 10.47
CA TYR A 242 -15.26 -15.51 11.47
C TYR A 242 -15.71 -16.86 10.88
N ASN A 243 -15.62 -17.05 9.56
CA ASN A 243 -16.08 -18.29 8.91
C ASN A 243 -15.14 -18.67 7.76
N GLU A 244 -14.21 -19.57 8.06
CA GLU A 244 -13.18 -20.05 7.14
C GLU A 244 -13.72 -20.91 5.97
N SER A 245 -15.02 -21.24 5.98
CA SER A 245 -15.60 -22.20 5.02
C SER A 245 -15.77 -21.64 3.59
N ILE A 246 -15.59 -20.32 3.35
CA ILE A 246 -15.86 -19.67 2.05
C ILE A 246 -14.61 -18.97 1.53
N GLN A 247 -13.51 -19.70 1.37
CA GLN A 247 -12.22 -19.13 0.96
C GLN A 247 -12.23 -18.54 -0.46
N VAL A 248 -13.04 -19.08 -1.37
CA VAL A 248 -13.14 -18.60 -2.77
C VAL A 248 -13.47 -17.11 -2.89
N LEU A 249 -14.04 -16.51 -1.85
CA LEU A 249 -14.38 -15.08 -1.83
C LEU A 249 -13.33 -14.21 -1.13
N ASN A 250 -12.23 -14.77 -0.65
CA ASN A 250 -11.18 -14.04 0.08
C ASN A 250 -10.57 -12.90 -0.73
N GLY A 251 -10.45 -13.02 -2.04
CA GLY A 251 -9.97 -11.94 -2.91
C GLY A 251 -11.05 -10.94 -3.35
N PHE A 252 -12.35 -11.27 -3.20
CA PHE A 252 -13.44 -10.44 -3.70
C PHE A 252 -13.81 -9.28 -2.77
N PHE A 253 -14.08 -9.56 -1.49
CA PHE A 253 -14.52 -8.51 -0.57
C PHE A 253 -13.44 -7.47 -0.24
N PRO A 254 -12.15 -7.82 -0.08
CA PRO A 254 -11.08 -6.84 0.01
C PRO A 254 -10.99 -5.91 -1.21
N PHE A 255 -11.23 -6.44 -2.42
CA PHE A 255 -11.29 -5.63 -3.65
C PHE A 255 -12.45 -4.61 -3.58
N VAL A 256 -13.63 -5.05 -3.15
CA VAL A 256 -14.80 -4.18 -3.01
C VAL A 256 -14.54 -3.07 -1.97
N VAL A 257 -13.91 -3.39 -0.82
CA VAL A 257 -13.47 -2.40 0.19
C VAL A 257 -12.47 -1.43 -0.42
N THR A 258 -11.48 -1.92 -1.17
CA THR A 258 -10.47 -1.08 -1.83
C THR A 258 -11.12 -0.07 -2.78
N ILE A 259 -12.09 -0.49 -3.59
CA ILE A 259 -12.87 0.42 -4.45
C ILE A 259 -13.58 1.48 -3.60
N GLY A 260 -14.25 1.08 -2.52
CA GLY A 260 -14.90 2.00 -1.60
C GLY A 260 -13.94 3.03 -1.01
N MET A 261 -12.74 2.60 -0.59
CA MET A 261 -11.69 3.49 -0.07
C MET A 261 -11.19 4.48 -1.15
N ILE A 262 -10.94 4.01 -2.37
CA ILE A 262 -10.52 4.87 -3.48
C ILE A 262 -11.58 5.95 -3.75
N LEU A 263 -12.84 5.55 -3.88
CA LEU A 263 -13.94 6.46 -4.12
C LEU A 263 -14.08 7.48 -2.99
N LEU A 264 -14.01 7.03 -1.74
CA LEU A 264 -14.11 7.87 -0.54
C LEU A 264 -13.03 8.96 -0.53
N ILE A 265 -11.77 8.57 -0.74
CA ILE A 265 -10.64 9.51 -0.70
C ILE A 265 -10.75 10.52 -1.88
N VAL A 266 -11.13 10.07 -3.07
CA VAL A 266 -11.31 10.96 -4.22
C VAL A 266 -12.48 11.92 -4.00
N LEU A 267 -13.59 11.45 -3.48
CA LEU A 267 -14.77 12.28 -3.17
C LEU A 267 -14.46 13.32 -2.09
N TRP A 268 -13.75 12.94 -1.04
CA TRP A 268 -13.30 13.87 -0.02
C TRP A 268 -12.24 14.85 -0.54
N GLY A 269 -11.19 14.37 -1.20
CA GLY A 269 -10.12 15.20 -1.74
C GLY A 269 -10.55 16.18 -2.84
N THR A 270 -11.70 15.92 -3.48
CA THR A 270 -12.32 16.82 -4.47
C THR A 270 -13.45 17.69 -3.90
N SER A 271 -13.70 17.65 -2.59
CA SER A 271 -14.75 18.41 -1.91
C SER A 271 -14.20 19.74 -1.39
N ASP A 272 -15.08 20.76 -1.38
CA ASP A 272 -14.81 22.05 -0.72
C ASP A 272 -15.28 22.09 0.74
N THR A 273 -15.61 20.94 1.33
CA THR A 273 -16.13 20.83 2.70
C THR A 273 -15.02 20.84 3.75
N ALA A 274 -15.38 21.10 5.03
CA ALA A 274 -14.43 21.01 6.14
C ALA A 274 -13.77 19.63 6.25
N VAL A 275 -14.48 18.55 5.86
CA VAL A 275 -13.94 17.18 5.87
C VAL A 275 -12.77 17.03 4.88
N SER A 276 -12.78 17.73 3.75
CA SER A 276 -11.67 17.68 2.79
C SER A 276 -10.37 18.25 3.39
N LYS A 277 -10.50 19.20 4.33
CA LYS A 277 -9.36 19.79 5.05
C LYS A 277 -8.66 18.77 5.94
N ALA A 278 -9.36 17.76 6.45
CA ALA A 278 -8.79 16.67 7.23
C ALA A 278 -7.80 15.80 6.43
N LEU A 279 -7.90 15.79 5.09
CA LEU A 279 -6.95 15.09 4.21
C LEU A 279 -5.68 15.92 3.90
N ILE A 280 -5.67 17.23 4.20
CA ILE A 280 -4.52 18.10 3.89
C ILE A 280 -3.23 17.63 4.59
N PRO A 281 -3.22 17.23 5.87
CA PRO A 281 -2.02 16.72 6.53
C PRO A 281 -1.43 15.50 5.83
N PHE A 282 -2.29 14.65 5.22
CA PHE A 282 -1.85 13.47 4.47
C PHE A 282 -1.08 13.81 3.17
N ASN A 283 -1.20 15.04 2.64
CA ASN A 283 -0.39 15.48 1.50
C ASN A 283 1.11 15.43 1.80
N SER A 284 1.51 15.91 2.98
CA SER A 284 2.92 16.02 3.34
C SER A 284 3.54 14.65 3.57
N ILE A 285 2.87 13.80 4.32
CA ILE A 285 3.35 12.45 4.59
C ILE A 285 3.33 11.59 3.31
N GLY A 286 2.33 11.75 2.44
CA GLY A 286 2.25 11.05 1.16
C GLY A 286 3.31 11.48 0.14
N LYS A 287 3.77 12.75 0.17
CA LYS A 287 4.93 13.22 -0.61
C LYS A 287 6.25 12.61 -0.13
N MET A 288 6.31 12.20 1.13
CA MET A 288 7.46 11.56 1.76
C MET A 288 7.16 10.10 2.12
N ALA A 289 6.28 9.44 1.37
CA ALA A 289 5.78 8.10 1.69
C ALA A 289 6.92 7.06 1.78
N PHE A 290 7.91 7.15 0.92
CA PHE A 290 9.06 6.24 0.92
C PHE A 290 9.94 6.43 2.16
N THR A 291 10.29 7.68 2.48
CA THR A 291 11.03 8.01 3.71
C THR A 291 10.26 7.54 4.95
N ASN A 292 8.96 7.85 5.03
CA ASN A 292 8.16 7.51 6.20
C ASN A 292 7.95 6.01 6.36
N TYR A 293 7.77 5.28 5.25
CA TYR A 293 7.65 3.81 5.27
C TYR A 293 8.90 3.14 5.85
N LEU A 294 10.09 3.51 5.35
CA LEU A 294 11.35 2.97 5.84
C LEU A 294 11.58 3.31 7.32
N LEU A 295 11.23 4.54 7.74
CA LEU A 295 11.34 4.94 9.14
C LEU A 295 10.35 4.19 10.05
N GLN A 296 9.13 3.90 9.59
CA GLN A 296 8.15 3.11 10.36
C GLN A 296 8.71 1.73 10.70
N SER A 297 9.18 1.01 9.69
CA SER A 297 9.75 -0.32 9.89
C SER A 297 10.99 -0.27 10.79
N LEU A 298 11.91 0.65 10.50
CA LEU A 298 13.14 0.78 11.29
C LEU A 298 12.86 1.10 12.77
N VAL A 299 11.99 2.08 13.03
CA VAL A 299 11.64 2.47 14.41
C VAL A 299 10.95 1.34 15.14
N PHE A 300 10.00 0.64 14.49
CA PHE A 300 9.29 -0.46 15.14
C PHE A 300 10.19 -1.67 15.42
N VAL A 301 11.04 -2.04 14.46
CA VAL A 301 12.01 -3.11 14.67
C VAL A 301 12.98 -2.77 15.80
N CYS A 302 13.49 -1.53 15.84
CA CYS A 302 14.39 -1.10 16.91
C CYS A 302 13.70 -1.02 18.29
N LEU A 303 12.40 -0.72 18.35
CA LEU A 303 11.69 -0.59 19.62
C LEU A 303 11.17 -1.93 20.16
N PHE A 304 10.67 -2.79 19.27
CA PHE A 304 9.89 -3.97 19.67
C PHE A 304 10.64 -5.29 19.51
N ARG A 305 11.83 -5.29 18.88
CA ARG A 305 12.66 -6.48 18.74
C ARG A 305 13.95 -6.34 19.50
N GLU A 306 14.54 -7.47 19.89
CA GLU A 306 15.85 -7.57 20.55
C GLU A 306 16.13 -6.48 21.58
N SER A 307 17.08 -5.57 21.28
CA SER A 307 17.57 -4.57 22.24
C SER A 307 16.50 -3.61 22.77
N GLY A 308 15.56 -3.21 21.90
CA GLY A 308 14.47 -2.31 22.34
C GLY A 308 13.51 -3.01 23.27
N ARG A 309 13.16 -4.28 22.99
CA ARG A 309 12.33 -5.11 23.82
C ARG A 309 12.93 -5.28 25.22
N THR A 310 14.20 -5.63 25.31
CA THR A 310 14.94 -5.78 26.57
C THR A 310 14.88 -4.50 27.41
N ILE A 311 15.07 -3.32 26.79
CA ILE A 311 14.97 -2.04 27.51
C ILE A 311 13.59 -1.82 28.12
N PHE A 312 12.52 -2.11 27.38
CA PHE A 312 11.16 -1.94 27.90
C PHE A 312 10.80 -2.96 28.99
N GLU A 313 11.32 -4.18 28.90
CA GLU A 313 11.20 -5.23 29.90
C GLU A 313 11.95 -4.83 31.19
N ASP A 314 13.21 -4.38 31.09
CA ASP A 314 14.04 -3.95 32.23
C ASP A 314 13.48 -2.74 32.97
N VAL A 315 12.86 -1.81 32.26
CA VAL A 315 12.20 -0.62 32.84
C VAL A 315 10.80 -0.96 33.40
N GLY A 316 10.31 -2.19 33.17
CA GLY A 316 9.00 -2.64 33.68
C GLY A 316 7.80 -1.98 33.00
N ILE A 317 7.98 -1.47 31.76
CA ILE A 317 6.88 -0.88 30.98
C ILE A 317 5.99 -1.99 30.45
N TRP A 318 6.56 -3.13 30.07
CA TRP A 318 5.85 -4.31 29.59
C TRP A 318 6.73 -5.56 29.64
N THR A 319 6.14 -6.67 29.98
CA THR A 319 6.77 -7.99 29.89
C THR A 319 6.48 -8.67 28.56
N GLU A 320 5.34 -8.34 27.95
CA GLU A 320 4.94 -8.78 26.61
C GLU A 320 4.23 -7.64 25.85
N PRO A 321 4.49 -7.46 24.54
CA PRO A 321 3.90 -6.41 23.74
C PRO A 321 2.38 -6.55 23.66
N SER A 322 1.63 -5.66 24.27
CA SER A 322 0.20 -5.60 24.05
C SER A 322 -0.09 -4.86 22.73
N TYR A 323 -1.13 -5.30 22.02
CA TYR A 323 -1.53 -4.66 20.75
C TYR A 323 -1.87 -3.18 20.94
N ILE A 324 -2.57 -2.83 22.05
CA ILE A 324 -2.91 -1.43 22.36
C ILE A 324 -1.67 -0.58 22.55
N PHE A 325 -0.63 -1.09 23.24
CA PHE A 325 0.61 -0.35 23.43
C PHE A 325 1.31 -0.11 22.08
N ALA A 326 1.50 -1.17 21.27
CA ALA A 326 2.11 -1.04 19.96
C ALA A 326 1.30 -0.12 19.02
N LEU A 327 -0.03 -0.22 19.06
CA LEU A 327 -0.92 0.66 18.31
C LEU A 327 -0.78 2.12 18.76
N SER A 328 -0.71 2.38 20.07
CA SER A 328 -0.55 3.73 20.61
C SER A 328 0.78 4.36 20.18
N ILE A 329 1.87 3.59 20.26
CA ILE A 329 3.20 4.02 19.74
C ILE A 329 3.13 4.25 18.22
N GLY A 330 2.45 3.38 17.50
CA GLY A 330 2.27 3.52 16.04
C GLY A 330 1.53 4.81 15.67
N ILE A 331 0.44 5.11 16.34
CA ILE A 331 -0.31 6.36 16.14
C ILE A 331 0.57 7.57 16.46
N LEU A 332 1.28 7.55 17.58
CA LEU A 332 2.19 8.63 17.99
C LEU A 332 3.31 8.84 16.95
N LEU A 333 3.92 7.74 16.47
CA LEU A 333 4.94 7.80 15.42
C LEU A 333 4.36 8.40 14.14
N PHE A 334 3.18 7.93 13.70
CA PHE A 334 2.55 8.44 12.48
C PHE A 334 2.23 9.93 12.55
N VAL A 335 1.66 10.40 13.68
CA VAL A 335 1.38 11.84 13.92
C VAL A 335 2.68 12.64 13.91
N SER A 336 3.74 12.14 14.57
CA SER A 336 5.06 12.77 14.56
C SER A 336 5.64 12.84 13.14
N GLN A 337 5.49 11.81 12.33
CA GLN A 337 5.89 11.79 10.93
C GLN A 337 5.09 12.77 10.07
N MET A 338 3.78 12.94 10.32
CA MET A 338 2.97 13.96 9.64
C MET A 338 3.50 15.36 9.93
N LEU A 339 3.78 15.66 11.20
CA LEU A 339 4.33 16.96 11.60
C LEU A 339 5.73 17.18 11.03
N PHE A 340 6.61 16.19 11.13
CA PHE A 340 7.95 16.23 10.55
C PHE A 340 7.90 16.45 9.03
N SER A 341 7.10 15.68 8.32
CA SER A 341 6.96 15.80 6.86
C SER A 341 6.44 17.19 6.45
N TYR A 342 5.50 17.75 7.20
CA TYR A 342 4.98 19.10 6.96
C TYR A 342 6.07 20.16 7.15
N LEU A 343 6.82 20.10 8.26
CA LEU A 343 7.90 21.05 8.57
C LEU A 343 9.06 20.92 7.58
N TRP A 344 9.46 19.70 7.26
CA TRP A 344 10.50 19.40 6.29
C TRP A 344 10.18 19.97 4.90
N LEU A 345 8.98 19.71 4.41
CA LEU A 345 8.53 20.17 3.12
C LEU A 345 8.30 21.69 3.02
N LYS A 346 8.38 22.46 4.11
CA LYS A 346 8.48 23.92 4.05
C LYS A 346 9.82 24.36 3.44
N GLN A 347 10.90 23.68 3.77
CA GLN A 347 12.27 24.07 3.36
C GLN A 347 12.79 23.24 2.17
N PHE A 348 12.40 21.97 2.09
CA PHE A 348 12.90 21.02 1.10
C PHE A 348 11.80 20.63 0.09
N ARG A 349 12.22 20.17 -1.09
CA ARG A 349 11.32 19.75 -2.18
C ARG A 349 10.86 18.32 -2.06
N TYR A 350 11.71 17.47 -1.50
CA TYR A 350 11.57 15.99 -1.42
C TYR A 350 11.95 15.53 -0.03
N GLY A 351 11.42 14.38 0.39
CA GLY A 351 11.96 13.66 1.53
C GLY A 351 13.38 13.15 1.26
N PRO A 352 14.14 12.81 2.32
CA PRO A 352 15.53 12.36 2.16
C PRO A 352 15.68 11.16 1.21
N PHE A 353 14.91 10.11 1.39
CA PHE A 353 14.98 8.92 0.55
C PHE A 353 14.36 9.14 -0.84
N GLU A 354 13.31 9.93 -0.97
CA GLU A 354 12.76 10.35 -2.27
C GLU A 354 13.78 11.14 -3.08
N TRP A 355 14.58 11.95 -2.42
CA TRP A 355 15.64 12.73 -3.07
C TRP A 355 16.76 11.84 -3.59
N LEU A 356 17.27 10.91 -2.76
CA LEU A 356 18.28 9.93 -3.17
C LEU A 356 17.77 9.08 -4.34
N TRP A 357 16.57 8.55 -4.21
CA TRP A 357 15.94 7.74 -5.26
C TRP A 357 15.77 8.50 -6.56
N ARG A 358 15.43 9.80 -6.47
CA ARG A 358 15.30 10.66 -7.63
C ARG A 358 16.64 10.91 -8.30
N MET A 359 17.70 11.21 -7.57
CA MET A 359 19.04 11.37 -8.12
C MET A 359 19.50 10.13 -8.89
N GLY A 360 19.35 8.94 -8.30
CA GLY A 360 19.67 7.69 -8.96
C GLY A 360 18.78 7.41 -10.17
N THR A 361 17.49 7.73 -10.12
CA THR A 361 16.57 7.55 -11.25
C THR A 361 16.97 8.38 -12.47
N TYR A 362 17.31 9.66 -12.28
CA TYR A 362 17.63 10.59 -13.38
C TYR A 362 19.14 10.71 -13.68
N TRP A 363 19.97 10.08 -12.86
CA TRP A 363 21.45 10.21 -12.92
C TRP A 363 21.92 11.65 -13.02
N SER A 364 21.29 12.51 -12.25
CA SER A 364 21.59 13.93 -12.20
C SER A 364 21.44 14.45 -10.78
N PHE A 365 22.30 15.37 -10.39
CA PHE A 365 22.17 16.04 -9.11
C PHE A 365 20.93 16.95 -9.13
N VAL A 366 20.04 16.74 -8.19
CA VAL A 366 18.81 17.52 -8.01
C VAL A 366 18.91 18.27 -6.68
N SER A 367 18.76 19.59 -6.70
CA SER A 367 18.74 20.35 -5.45
C SER A 367 17.57 19.92 -4.57
N ILE A 368 17.87 19.52 -3.33
CA ILE A 368 16.85 19.21 -2.33
C ILE A 368 16.17 20.48 -1.78
N LYS A 369 16.92 21.60 -1.70
CA LYS A 369 16.36 22.88 -1.18
C LYS A 369 15.40 23.50 -2.19
N LYS A 370 14.34 24.13 -1.68
CA LYS A 370 13.51 25.01 -2.49
C LYS A 370 14.32 26.26 -2.88
N LYS A 371 14.24 26.67 -4.15
CA LYS A 371 14.71 28.01 -4.49
C LYS A 371 13.78 28.99 -3.78
N LYS A 372 14.39 29.94 -3.06
CA LYS A 372 13.66 31.10 -2.52
C LYS A 372 13.02 31.92 -3.63
#